data_1eeb4ff0a4485d09dac484dfc8d01b56
#
_entry.id   1eeb4ff0a4485d09dac484dfc8d01b56
#
_cell.length_a   1.000
_cell.length_b   1.000
_cell.length_c   1.000
_cell.angle_alpha   90.00
_cell.angle_beta   90.00
_cell.angle_gamma   90.00
#
_symmetry.space_group_name_H-M   'P 1'
#
loop_
_entity.id
_entity.type
_entity.pdbx_description
1 polymer ?
#
loop_
_entity_poly.entity_id
_entity_poly.type
_entity_poly.pdbx_seq_one_letter_code
_entity_poly.pdbx_strand_id
1 'polypeptide(L)'
;MSFKEIPLMKTSEGTVLFHPYVSKNSFKNVKKVLSGRWIGQGPLVDKFENKFKSMFAKNNHCLATGSGTDSLHLSHILAGLKKGDEVIAP
;
A
#
# COMPACT_ATOMS: atom_id res chain seq x y z
N MET A 1 -4.57 -19.08 15.93
CA MET A 1 -4.21 -19.48 14.55
C MET A 1 -2.75 -19.17 14.33
N SER A 2 -1.92 -20.18 14.18
CA SER A 2 -0.52 -20.02 13.79
C SER A 2 -0.49 -19.92 12.27
N PHE A 3 -0.16 -18.74 11.76
CA PHE A 3 0.21 -18.61 10.35
C PHE A 3 1.57 -19.30 10.18
N LYS A 4 1.57 -20.53 9.75
CA LYS A 4 2.73 -21.10 9.10
C LYS A 4 2.97 -20.27 7.84
N GLU A 5 4.23 -19.90 7.58
CA GLU A 5 4.60 -19.40 6.27
C GLU A 5 3.99 -20.38 5.26
N ILE A 6 3.06 -19.86 4.45
CA ILE A 6 2.49 -20.68 3.40
C ILE A 6 3.64 -20.87 2.42
N PRO A 7 4.20 -22.08 2.29
CA PRO A 7 5.25 -22.30 1.32
C PRO A 7 4.70 -21.93 -0.06
N LEU A 8 5.55 -21.39 -0.92
CA LEU A 8 5.23 -21.16 -2.33
C LEU A 8 4.47 -22.39 -2.82
N MET A 9 3.17 -22.26 -3.04
CA MET A 9 2.37 -23.38 -3.55
C MET A 9 2.87 -23.66 -4.96
N LYS A 10 3.77 -24.64 -5.06
CA LYS A 10 3.98 -25.34 -6.32
C LYS A 10 2.75 -26.18 -6.53
N THR A 11 1.79 -25.65 -7.26
CA THR A 11 0.74 -26.52 -7.80
C THR A 11 1.36 -27.34 -8.91
N SER A 12 0.90 -28.55 -9.11
CA SER A 12 1.29 -29.42 -10.22
C SER A 12 1.06 -28.79 -11.61
N GLU A 13 0.43 -27.63 -11.66
CA GLU A 13 -0.04 -26.95 -12.87
C GLU A 13 0.63 -25.59 -13.15
N GLY A 14 1.54 -25.11 -12.32
CA GLY A 14 2.25 -23.86 -12.59
C GLY A 14 2.78 -23.11 -11.38
N THR A 15 3.44 -21.97 -11.66
CA THR A 15 3.99 -21.08 -10.64
C THR A 15 2.95 -20.02 -10.29
N VAL A 16 2.65 -19.86 -8.99
CA VAL A 16 1.77 -18.79 -8.52
C VAL A 16 2.46 -17.44 -8.72
N LEU A 17 1.89 -16.57 -9.56
CA LEU A 17 2.46 -15.25 -9.87
C LEU A 17 2.29 -14.24 -8.73
N PHE A 18 1.28 -14.39 -7.90
CA PHE A 18 0.98 -13.47 -6.81
C PHE A 18 0.90 -14.21 -5.48
N HIS A 19 1.88 -13.94 -4.63
CA HIS A 19 1.89 -14.46 -3.26
C HIS A 19 2.18 -13.31 -2.30
N PRO A 20 1.15 -12.58 -1.87
CA PRO A 20 1.33 -11.43 -0.97
C PRO A 20 1.86 -11.90 0.38
N TYR A 21 2.91 -11.25 0.86
CA TYR A 21 3.41 -11.47 2.20
C TYR A 21 2.53 -10.75 3.22
N VAL A 22 1.99 -11.50 4.18
CA VAL A 22 1.25 -10.96 5.31
C VAL A 22 2.03 -11.24 6.60
N SER A 23 2.49 -10.19 7.28
CA SER A 23 3.28 -10.36 8.50
C SER A 23 2.43 -10.94 9.65
N LYS A 24 3.07 -11.67 10.56
CA LYS A 24 2.42 -12.22 11.76
C LYS A 24 1.76 -11.14 12.64
N ASN A 25 2.26 -9.92 12.57
CA ASN A 25 1.72 -8.78 13.34
C ASN A 25 0.50 -8.13 12.68
N SER A 26 0.20 -8.42 11.41
CA SER A 26 -0.90 -7.79 10.68
C SER A 26 -2.25 -8.03 11.38
N PHE A 27 -2.51 -9.25 11.83
CA PHE A 27 -3.75 -9.59 12.56
C PHE A 27 -3.92 -8.79 13.85
N LYS A 28 -2.85 -8.67 14.63
CA LYS A 28 -2.87 -7.90 15.88
C LYS A 28 -3.17 -6.43 15.60
N ASN A 29 -2.56 -5.89 14.55
CA ASN A 29 -2.75 -4.49 14.17
C ASN A 29 -4.15 -4.25 13.62
N VAL A 30 -4.65 -5.12 12.73
CA VAL A 30 -6.01 -5.03 12.20
C VAL A 30 -7.04 -5.15 13.33
N LYS A 31 -6.88 -6.12 14.22
CA LYS A 31 -7.78 -6.25 15.38
C LYS A 31 -7.79 -4.97 16.22
N LYS A 32 -6.63 -4.36 16.47
CA LYS A 32 -6.52 -3.10 17.22
C LYS A 32 -7.27 -1.96 16.53
N VAL A 33 -7.15 -1.85 15.20
CA VAL A 33 -7.86 -0.82 14.42
C VAL A 33 -9.36 -1.03 14.49
N LEU A 34 -9.83 -2.26 14.23
CA LEU A 34 -11.27 -2.58 14.24
C LEU A 34 -11.90 -2.43 15.63
N SER A 35 -11.13 -2.68 16.70
CA SER A 35 -11.59 -2.45 18.09
C SER A 35 -11.57 -0.97 18.47
N GLY A 36 -10.88 -0.12 17.72
CA GLY A 36 -10.91 1.33 17.83
C GLY A 36 -12.02 1.93 16.97
N ARG A 37 -12.25 3.22 17.11
CA ARG A 37 -13.25 3.93 16.27
C ARG A 37 -12.68 4.53 14.99
N TRP A 38 -11.37 4.44 14.79
CA TRP A 38 -10.67 5.00 13.64
C TRP A 38 -10.45 3.93 12.56
N ILE A 39 -11.49 3.65 11.79
CA ILE A 39 -11.45 2.63 10.71
C ILE A 39 -10.98 3.23 9.38
N GLY A 40 -11.12 4.54 9.18
CA GLY A 40 -10.67 5.25 7.99
C GLY A 40 -9.32 5.95 8.21
N GLN A 41 -9.18 7.13 7.60
CA GLN A 41 -8.01 7.96 7.79
C GLN A 41 -7.92 8.42 9.25
N GLY A 42 -6.78 8.20 9.87
CA GLY A 42 -6.57 8.49 11.28
C GLY A 42 -5.11 8.32 11.69
N PRO A 43 -4.80 8.31 13.01
CA PRO A 43 -3.42 8.35 13.51
C PRO A 43 -2.49 7.26 12.98
N LEU A 44 -3.03 6.12 12.54
CA LEU A 44 -2.21 5.06 11.94
C LEU A 44 -1.83 5.37 10.50
N VAL A 45 -2.68 6.05 9.76
CA VAL A 45 -2.34 6.53 8.41
C VAL A 45 -1.26 7.59 8.52
N ASP A 46 -1.41 8.57 9.42
CA ASP A 46 -0.38 9.59 9.66
C ASP A 46 0.96 8.97 10.03
N LYS A 47 0.95 7.95 10.89
CA LYS A 47 2.15 7.21 11.27
C LYS A 47 2.78 6.47 10.09
N PHE A 48 1.97 5.88 9.24
CA PHE A 48 2.43 5.22 8.01
C PHE A 48 3.08 6.22 7.07
N GLU A 49 2.41 7.34 6.77
CA GLU A 49 2.92 8.40 5.89
C GLU A 49 4.23 8.98 6.41
N ASN A 50 4.32 9.27 7.70
CA ASN A 50 5.53 9.78 8.32
C ASN A 50 6.69 8.78 8.25
N LYS A 51 6.41 7.49 8.48
CA LYS A 51 7.43 6.45 8.37
C LYS A 51 7.88 6.27 6.92
N PHE A 52 6.96 6.23 5.98
CA PHE A 52 7.27 6.14 4.55
C PHE A 52 8.10 7.35 4.10
N LYS A 53 7.69 8.55 4.47
CA LYS A 53 8.42 9.79 4.22
C LYS A 53 9.86 9.70 4.75
N SER A 54 10.04 9.25 5.99
CA SER A 54 11.39 9.16 6.60
C SER A 54 12.31 8.19 5.86
N MET A 55 11.77 7.13 5.27
CA MET A 55 12.54 6.09 4.59
C MET A 55 12.81 6.42 3.12
N PHE A 56 11.84 6.98 2.41
CA PHE A 56 11.87 7.07 0.95
C PHE A 56 11.74 8.49 0.38
N ALA A 57 11.24 9.44 1.16
CA ALA A 57 10.90 10.77 0.65
C ALA A 57 11.24 11.90 1.64
N LYS A 58 12.43 11.87 2.23
CA LYS A 58 12.85 12.72 3.37
C LYS A 58 12.50 14.20 3.25
N ASN A 59 12.60 14.79 2.06
CA ASN A 59 12.40 16.22 1.82
C ASN A 59 11.05 16.52 1.12
N ASN A 60 10.20 15.52 0.95
CA ASN A 60 8.94 15.65 0.22
C ASN A 60 7.74 15.35 1.11
N HIS A 61 6.55 15.67 0.61
CA HIS A 61 5.30 15.26 1.23
C HIS A 61 4.96 13.82 0.85
N CYS A 62 4.24 13.13 1.73
CA CYS A 62 3.76 11.78 1.50
C CYS A 62 2.27 11.75 1.83
N LEU A 63 1.49 11.19 0.94
CA LEU A 63 0.05 11.03 1.07
C LEU A 63 -0.34 9.60 0.72
N ALA A 64 -1.02 8.92 1.63
CA ALA A 64 -1.62 7.62 1.36
C ALA A 64 -2.92 7.79 0.56
N THR A 65 -3.09 6.96 -0.46
CA THR A 65 -4.29 6.95 -1.32
C THR A 65 -5.02 5.63 -1.18
N GLY A 66 -6.25 5.55 -1.68
CA GLY A 66 -7.08 4.35 -1.60
C GLY A 66 -6.57 3.19 -2.47
N SER A 67 -5.86 3.50 -3.55
CA SER A 67 -5.31 2.51 -4.48
C SER A 67 -4.11 3.04 -5.26
N GLY A 68 -3.36 2.15 -5.91
CA GLY A 68 -2.30 2.55 -6.84
C GLY A 68 -2.85 3.35 -8.03
N THR A 69 -4.03 3.03 -8.50
CA THR A 69 -4.72 3.79 -9.57
C THR A 69 -4.99 5.23 -9.15
N ASP A 70 -5.47 5.44 -7.92
CA ASP A 70 -5.67 6.79 -7.39
C ASP A 70 -4.36 7.55 -7.27
N SER A 71 -3.29 6.87 -6.86
CA SER A 71 -1.95 7.46 -6.78
C SER A 71 -1.45 7.90 -8.16
N LEU A 72 -1.61 7.10 -9.18
CA LEU A 72 -1.25 7.43 -10.56
C LEU A 72 -2.07 8.61 -11.08
N HIS A 73 -3.38 8.57 -10.89
CA HIS A 73 -4.26 9.66 -11.31
C HIS A 73 -3.88 10.98 -10.62
N LEU A 74 -3.68 10.97 -9.31
CA LEU A 74 -3.25 12.14 -8.57
C LEU A 74 -1.88 12.64 -9.03
N SER A 75 -0.95 11.74 -9.34
CA SER A 75 0.38 12.10 -9.86
C SER A 75 0.29 12.84 -11.19
N HIS A 76 -0.61 12.39 -12.09
CA HIS A 76 -0.83 13.07 -13.37
C HIS A 76 -1.40 14.48 -13.18
N ILE A 77 -2.34 14.65 -12.25
CA ILE A 77 -2.90 15.97 -11.91
C ILE A 77 -1.82 16.88 -11.35
N LEU A 78 -1.01 16.39 -10.41
CA LEU A 78 0.07 17.15 -9.79
C LEU A 78 1.19 17.50 -10.76
N ALA A 79 1.43 16.66 -11.77
CA ALA A 79 2.36 16.95 -12.86
C ALA A 79 1.82 18.01 -13.85
N GLY A 80 0.57 18.40 -13.71
CA GLY A 80 -0.06 19.44 -14.56
C GLY A 80 -0.38 18.93 -15.98
N LEU A 81 -0.55 17.63 -16.17
CA LEU A 81 -0.86 17.04 -17.48
C LEU A 81 -2.21 17.54 -18.02
N LYS A 82 -2.26 17.79 -19.30
CA LYS A 82 -3.41 18.32 -20.03
C LYS A 82 -3.74 17.43 -21.23
N LYS A 83 -4.91 17.68 -21.82
CA LYS A 83 -5.31 17.01 -23.06
C LYS A 83 -4.28 17.27 -24.16
N GLY A 84 -3.73 16.21 -24.72
CA GLY A 84 -2.70 16.25 -25.78
C GLY A 84 -1.29 15.94 -25.27
N ASP A 85 -1.07 15.90 -23.96
CA ASP A 85 0.21 15.48 -23.41
C ASP A 85 0.40 13.97 -23.53
N GLU A 86 1.62 13.52 -23.71
CA GLU A 86 1.98 12.11 -23.80
C GLU A 86 2.65 11.65 -22.51
N VAL A 87 2.31 10.45 -22.06
CA VAL A 87 2.87 9.83 -20.86
C VAL A 87 3.40 8.44 -21.18
N ILE A 88 4.64 8.18 -20.79
CA ILE A 88 5.20 6.83 -20.86
C ILE A 88 4.94 6.16 -19.52
N ALA A 89 4.23 5.04 -19.54
CA ALA A 89 3.91 4.23 -18.36
C ALA A 89 4.30 2.77 -18.60
N PRO A 90 4.69 2.02 -17.53
CA PRO A 90 4.99 0.60 -17.63
C PRO A 90 3.75 -0.24 -17.98
#